data_4c2f1a73cb72d270627d44e9b2f2160e
#
_entry.id   4c2f1a73cb72d270627d44e9b2f2160e
#
_cell.length_a   1.000
_cell.length_b   1.000
_cell.length_c   1.000
_cell.angle_alpha   90.00
_cell.angle_beta   90.00
_cell.angle_gamma   90.00
#
_symmetry.space_group_name_H-M   'P 1'
#
loop_
_entity.id
_entity.type
_entity.pdbx_description
1 polymer ?
#
loop_
_entity_poly.entity_id
_entity_poly.type
_entity_poly.pdbx_seq_one_letter_code
_entity_poly.pdbx_strand_id
1 'polypeptide(L)'
;PAQHAKRTLLKGALAAGAAGLAAAAGGFAYGEKKGRADEKADAAQHSRQSYPCYGTHQQGITTPHQPFAIMAAFDVSAQTPSQLENLLRTLTARIEFLTRGGELPDGDAKLPPAGSGLLGKTFRPDGLTITVSVGASLFDARFGLADKKPKHLIEMARFPNDKLAAEWCDGDFSLQICALSPETCQNALRDLVKNTAQYAIIRWSIDGFLPKTEPGAAARNLFGFRDGSGNPDVQNPQTANEVLWTGIAANSLDEPAWAKNGSYQAVRLIRHFVEFWDRTPLQEQETIFGREKYSGAPLGMKNEHDSPNYAADPQGKTIPHDSHMRLANPRSPEFMQKHQLFRRPFDYSRGLAKSGQLDVGLVFICYQANLADGFIFVQNLLNGEPLEEYISPFGGGYFFTLPGVQAGEYFGQSLMASA
;
A
#
# COMPACT_ATOMS: atom_id res chain seq x y z
N PRO A 1 -9.91 76.45 17.73
CA PRO A 1 -10.93 75.58 17.06
C PRO A 1 -10.25 74.42 16.31
N ALA A 2 -9.09 74.66 15.67
CA ALA A 2 -8.42 73.64 14.84
C ALA A 2 -7.83 72.45 15.66
N GLN A 3 -7.41 72.63 16.92
CA GLN A 3 -6.84 71.58 17.75
C GLN A 3 -7.91 70.60 18.32
N HIS A 4 -9.15 71.01 18.48
CA HIS A 4 -10.23 70.14 18.93
C HIS A 4 -10.71 69.21 17.82
N ALA A 5 -10.81 69.68 16.59
CA ALA A 5 -11.18 68.87 15.45
C ALA A 5 -10.17 67.75 15.16
N LYS A 6 -8.86 68.01 15.30
CA LYS A 6 -7.81 66.99 15.11
C LYS A 6 -7.83 65.90 16.17
N ARG A 7 -8.18 66.22 17.43
CA ARG A 7 -8.30 65.21 18.53
C ARG A 7 -9.53 64.31 18.38
N THR A 8 -10.63 64.81 17.82
CA THR A 8 -11.84 63.98 17.60
C THR A 8 -11.66 63.05 16.40
N LEU A 9 -10.99 63.48 15.35
CA LEU A 9 -10.65 62.64 14.21
C LEU A 9 -9.65 61.51 14.58
N LEU A 10 -8.65 61.79 15.43
CA LEU A 10 -7.66 60.81 15.87
C LEU A 10 -8.31 59.73 16.78
N LYS A 11 -9.29 60.11 17.63
CA LYS A 11 -10.02 59.17 18.48
C LYS A 11 -10.98 58.31 17.66
N GLY A 12 -11.60 58.81 16.60
CA GLY A 12 -12.43 58.04 15.70
C GLY A 12 -11.65 57.03 14.90
N ALA A 13 -10.47 57.39 14.38
CA ALA A 13 -9.60 56.50 13.64
C ALA A 13 -9.02 55.37 14.48
N LEU A 14 -8.66 55.66 15.76
CA LEU A 14 -8.21 54.62 16.70
C LEU A 14 -9.34 53.65 17.15
N ALA A 15 -10.57 54.13 17.28
CA ALA A 15 -11.71 53.27 17.62
C ALA A 15 -12.10 52.36 16.45
N ALA A 16 -12.08 52.85 15.21
CA ALA A 16 -12.35 52.07 14.01
C ALA A 16 -11.25 51.01 13.76
N GLY A 17 -9.99 51.37 13.99
CA GLY A 17 -8.88 50.42 13.87
C GLY A 17 -8.93 49.30 14.92
N ALA A 18 -9.30 49.62 16.18
CA ALA A 18 -9.41 48.63 17.24
C ALA A 18 -10.62 47.67 17.03
N ALA A 19 -11.76 48.17 16.51
CA ALA A 19 -12.89 47.34 16.19
C ALA A 19 -12.62 46.42 14.99
N GLY A 20 -11.89 46.89 13.96
CA GLY A 20 -11.46 46.07 12.81
C GLY A 20 -10.47 44.95 13.21
N LEU A 21 -9.52 45.24 14.10
CA LEU A 21 -8.58 44.25 14.60
C LEU A 21 -9.26 43.21 15.52
N ALA A 22 -10.22 43.62 16.33
CA ALA A 22 -10.99 42.70 17.18
C ALA A 22 -11.89 41.77 16.35
N ALA A 23 -12.52 42.28 15.27
CA ALA A 23 -13.33 41.47 14.36
C ALA A 23 -12.46 40.50 13.54
N ALA A 24 -11.29 40.91 13.07
CA ALA A 24 -10.35 40.05 12.39
C ALA A 24 -9.80 38.97 13.32
N ALA A 25 -9.39 39.31 14.56
CA ALA A 25 -8.92 38.35 15.55
C ALA A 25 -10.02 37.39 16.00
N GLY A 26 -11.27 37.86 16.19
CA GLY A 26 -12.44 37.02 16.50
C GLY A 26 -12.79 36.07 15.35
N GLY A 27 -12.74 36.54 14.11
CA GLY A 27 -12.96 35.70 12.93
C GLY A 27 -11.89 34.63 12.77
N PHE A 28 -10.62 34.97 12.99
CA PHE A 28 -9.51 34.02 12.96
C PHE A 28 -9.65 32.95 14.03
N ALA A 29 -9.90 33.34 15.31
CA ALA A 29 -10.07 32.41 16.42
C ALA A 29 -11.31 31.51 16.27
N TYR A 30 -12.40 32.01 15.67
CA TYR A 30 -13.61 31.23 15.39
C TYR A 30 -13.36 30.23 14.25
N GLY A 31 -12.69 30.66 13.16
CA GLY A 31 -12.29 29.80 12.05
C GLY A 31 -11.35 28.68 12.50
N GLU A 32 -10.37 29.00 13.35
CA GLU A 32 -9.44 28.03 13.91
C GLU A 32 -10.11 27.03 14.87
N LYS A 33 -11.04 27.48 15.70
CA LYS A 33 -11.83 26.60 16.57
C LYS A 33 -12.77 25.68 15.76
N LYS A 34 -13.39 26.21 14.70
CA LYS A 34 -14.27 25.42 13.83
C LYS A 34 -13.45 24.41 13.04
N GLY A 35 -12.33 24.80 12.42
CA GLY A 35 -11.43 23.89 11.72
C GLY A 35 -10.94 22.74 12.62
N ARG A 36 -10.51 23.05 13.85
CA ARG A 36 -10.09 22.03 14.84
C ARG A 36 -11.24 21.12 15.30
N ALA A 37 -12.48 21.63 15.36
CA ALA A 37 -13.65 20.83 15.70
C ALA A 37 -14.04 19.89 14.57
N ASP A 38 -13.99 20.37 13.32
CA ASP A 38 -14.26 19.59 12.12
C ASP A 38 -13.19 18.51 11.93
N GLU A 39 -11.91 18.83 12.10
CA GLU A 39 -10.80 17.86 12.07
C GLU A 39 -10.93 16.77 13.17
N LYS A 40 -11.36 17.16 14.38
CA LYS A 40 -11.60 16.19 15.45
C LYS A 40 -12.82 15.31 15.18
N ALA A 41 -13.85 15.84 14.55
CA ALA A 41 -15.03 15.07 14.17
C ALA A 41 -14.70 14.07 13.06
N ASP A 42 -13.96 14.50 12.05
CA ASP A 42 -13.45 13.66 10.96
C ASP A 42 -12.54 12.55 11.50
N ALA A 43 -11.58 12.89 12.35
CA ALA A 43 -10.68 11.92 12.98
C ALA A 43 -11.47 10.91 13.84
N ALA A 44 -12.48 11.37 14.57
CA ALA A 44 -13.33 10.49 15.38
C ALA A 44 -14.22 9.57 14.52
N GLN A 45 -14.67 10.03 13.37
CA GLN A 45 -15.43 9.23 12.43
C GLN A 45 -14.54 8.21 11.72
N HIS A 46 -13.37 8.63 11.22
CA HIS A 46 -12.38 7.76 10.58
C HIS A 46 -11.91 6.66 11.54
N SER A 47 -11.61 6.98 12.79
CA SER A 47 -11.17 5.99 13.78
C SER A 47 -12.21 4.89 14.09
N ARG A 48 -13.48 5.08 13.68
CA ARG A 48 -14.55 4.08 13.78
C ARG A 48 -14.73 3.24 12.52
N GLN A 49 -14.06 3.60 11.43
CA GLN A 49 -14.15 2.83 10.19
C GLN A 49 -13.62 1.42 10.43
N SER A 50 -14.41 0.43 10.07
CA SER A 50 -14.08 -0.99 10.22
C SER A 50 -14.27 -1.72 8.89
N TYR A 51 -13.35 -2.61 8.60
CA TYR A 51 -13.47 -3.55 7.49
C TYR A 51 -13.53 -4.96 8.07
N PRO A 52 -14.64 -5.71 7.84
CA PRO A 52 -14.75 -7.07 8.36
C PRO A 52 -13.68 -7.96 7.77
N CYS A 53 -13.02 -8.79 8.60
CA CYS A 53 -11.99 -9.70 8.12
C CYS A 53 -12.54 -10.87 7.29
N TYR A 54 -13.83 -11.14 7.38
CA TYR A 54 -14.52 -12.21 6.69
C TYR A 54 -15.09 -11.76 5.34
N GLY A 55 -15.07 -12.63 4.35
CA GLY A 55 -15.59 -12.38 3.01
C GLY A 55 -15.01 -13.36 1.98
N THR A 56 -15.45 -13.26 0.74
CA THR A 56 -14.93 -14.08 -0.38
C THR A 56 -13.47 -13.78 -0.66
N HIS A 57 -13.07 -12.50 -0.54
CA HIS A 57 -11.71 -12.00 -0.72
C HIS A 57 -11.24 -11.33 0.54
N GLN A 58 -9.93 -11.35 0.80
CA GLN A 58 -9.38 -10.63 1.93
C GLN A 58 -9.48 -9.10 1.76
N GLN A 59 -9.69 -8.40 2.85
CA GLN A 59 -9.58 -6.93 2.89
C GLN A 59 -8.12 -6.49 2.70
N GLY A 60 -7.93 -5.23 2.30
CA GLY A 60 -6.61 -4.66 2.03
C GLY A 60 -6.16 -4.79 0.57
N ILE A 61 -6.92 -5.48 -0.30
CA ILE A 61 -6.66 -5.57 -1.75
C ILE A 61 -7.44 -4.47 -2.46
N THR A 62 -8.76 -4.59 -2.54
CA THR A 62 -9.66 -3.61 -3.19
C THR A 62 -10.21 -2.54 -2.24
N THR A 63 -9.92 -2.66 -0.95
CA THR A 63 -10.28 -1.65 0.06
C THR A 63 -9.70 -0.28 -0.32
N PRO A 64 -10.38 0.85 -0.09
CA PRO A 64 -9.82 2.17 -0.30
C PRO A 64 -8.41 2.29 0.30
N HIS A 65 -7.51 2.97 -0.41
CA HIS A 65 -6.10 3.02 -0.02
C HIS A 65 -5.93 3.80 1.29
N GLN A 66 -5.52 3.13 2.35
CA GLN A 66 -5.21 3.75 3.63
C GLN A 66 -3.86 4.49 3.56
N PRO A 67 -3.67 5.57 4.35
CA PRO A 67 -2.46 6.39 4.27
C PRO A 67 -1.22 5.76 4.90
N PHE A 68 -1.35 4.74 5.75
CA PHE A 68 -0.22 4.09 6.41
C PHE A 68 -0.26 2.59 6.23
N ALA A 69 0.93 2.01 6.09
CA ALA A 69 1.09 0.56 5.98
C ALA A 69 2.35 0.08 6.72
N ILE A 70 2.33 -1.19 7.07
CA ILE A 70 3.53 -1.99 7.33
C ILE A 70 3.45 -3.21 6.43
N MET A 71 4.49 -3.42 5.62
CA MET A 71 4.70 -4.68 4.92
C MET A 71 5.73 -5.49 5.70
N ALA A 72 5.37 -6.70 6.11
CA ALA A 72 6.26 -7.57 6.87
C ALA A 72 6.24 -8.99 6.30
N ALA A 73 7.41 -9.61 6.18
CA ALA A 73 7.56 -11.02 5.82
C ALA A 73 8.13 -11.80 7.01
N PHE A 74 7.81 -13.08 7.07
CA PHE A 74 8.10 -13.95 8.19
C PHE A 74 8.67 -15.28 7.71
N ASP A 75 9.55 -15.84 8.53
CA ASP A 75 10.00 -17.23 8.44
C ASP A 75 9.22 -18.08 9.46
N VAL A 76 8.65 -19.19 9.00
CA VAL A 76 7.89 -20.12 9.83
C VAL A 76 8.83 -21.08 10.56
N SER A 77 8.83 -21.02 11.89
CA SER A 77 9.57 -21.93 12.76
C SER A 77 8.79 -23.19 13.18
N ALA A 78 7.49 -23.27 12.81
CA ALA A 78 6.68 -24.46 12.98
C ALA A 78 7.31 -25.67 12.27
N GLN A 79 7.21 -26.85 12.89
CA GLN A 79 7.85 -28.09 12.41
C GLN A 79 6.83 -29.13 11.91
N THR A 80 5.55 -28.91 12.15
CA THR A 80 4.48 -29.86 11.78
C THR A 80 3.30 -29.15 11.13
N PRO A 81 2.50 -29.85 10.29
CA PRO A 81 1.26 -29.30 9.74
C PRO A 81 0.30 -28.74 10.81
N SER A 82 0.18 -29.42 11.95
CA SER A 82 -0.67 -28.96 13.07
C SER A 82 -0.17 -27.64 13.68
N GLN A 83 1.15 -27.43 13.77
CA GLN A 83 1.71 -26.15 14.24
C GLN A 83 1.49 -25.03 13.22
N LEU A 84 1.59 -25.33 11.92
CA LEU A 84 1.24 -24.35 10.86
C LEU A 84 -0.25 -24.00 10.92
N GLU A 85 -1.13 -24.97 11.08
CA GLU A 85 -2.56 -24.72 11.27
C GLU A 85 -2.82 -23.84 12.49
N ASN A 86 -2.16 -24.10 13.62
CA ASN A 86 -2.28 -23.26 14.82
C ASN A 86 -1.79 -21.84 14.59
N LEU A 87 -0.72 -21.63 13.81
CA LEU A 87 -0.29 -20.29 13.36
C LEU A 87 -1.41 -19.58 12.60
N LEU A 88 -1.99 -20.24 11.58
CA LEU A 88 -3.03 -19.65 10.73
C LEU A 88 -4.32 -19.35 11.52
N ARG A 89 -4.73 -20.23 12.41
CA ARG A 89 -5.85 -20.02 13.35
C ARG A 89 -5.60 -18.83 14.29
N THR A 90 -4.38 -18.75 14.84
CA THR A 90 -3.98 -17.65 15.71
C THR A 90 -3.99 -16.32 14.96
N LEU A 91 -3.40 -16.27 13.75
CA LEU A 91 -3.45 -15.10 12.89
C LEU A 91 -4.89 -14.64 12.63
N THR A 92 -5.78 -15.58 12.24
CA THR A 92 -7.18 -15.27 11.94
C THR A 92 -7.90 -14.67 13.15
N ALA A 93 -7.79 -15.31 14.31
CA ALA A 93 -8.44 -14.83 15.53
C ALA A 93 -7.92 -13.44 15.96
N ARG A 94 -6.61 -13.19 15.81
CA ARG A 94 -6.03 -11.88 16.13
C ARG A 94 -6.44 -10.82 15.10
N ILE A 95 -6.47 -11.14 13.82
CA ILE A 95 -6.92 -10.24 12.75
C ILE A 95 -8.38 -9.85 12.97
N GLU A 96 -9.26 -10.80 13.26
CA GLU A 96 -10.66 -10.50 13.59
C GLU A 96 -10.78 -9.53 14.77
N PHE A 97 -10.06 -9.81 15.87
CA PHE A 97 -10.07 -8.96 17.05
C PHE A 97 -9.58 -7.54 16.76
N LEU A 98 -8.46 -7.42 16.07
CA LEU A 98 -7.80 -6.13 15.78
C LEU A 98 -8.62 -5.28 14.80
N THR A 99 -9.17 -5.88 13.74
CA THR A 99 -9.95 -5.15 12.71
C THR A 99 -11.34 -4.75 13.19
N ARG A 100 -11.89 -5.47 14.16
CA ARG A 100 -13.15 -5.11 14.82
C ARG A 100 -12.97 -3.99 15.85
N GLY A 101 -11.80 -3.88 16.45
CA GLY A 101 -11.57 -3.09 17.65
C GLY A 101 -12.22 -3.72 18.89
N GLY A 102 -11.99 -3.15 20.05
CA GLY A 102 -12.56 -3.65 21.28
C GLY A 102 -11.78 -3.28 22.53
N GLU A 103 -11.91 -4.09 23.55
CA GLU A 103 -11.24 -3.92 24.83
C GLU A 103 -10.29 -5.10 25.10
N LEU A 104 -9.08 -4.79 25.55
CA LEU A 104 -8.14 -5.80 26.02
C LEU A 104 -8.67 -6.42 27.32
N PRO A 105 -8.60 -7.75 27.48
CA PRO A 105 -9.03 -8.39 28.73
C PRO A 105 -8.19 -7.93 29.92
N ASP A 106 -8.79 -7.93 31.10
CA ASP A 106 -8.06 -7.80 32.36
C ASP A 106 -7.16 -9.01 32.56
N GLY A 107 -5.98 -8.78 33.10
CA GLY A 107 -4.99 -9.81 33.36
C GLY A 107 -4.38 -9.69 34.76
N ASP A 108 -3.73 -10.74 35.22
CA ASP A 108 -2.89 -10.69 36.42
C ASP A 108 -1.67 -9.79 36.13
N ALA A 109 -1.45 -8.77 36.97
CA ALA A 109 -0.32 -7.86 36.85
C ALA A 109 1.06 -8.55 36.95
N LYS A 110 1.12 -9.80 37.42
CA LYS A 110 2.33 -10.64 37.45
C LYS A 110 2.61 -11.33 36.11
N LEU A 111 1.66 -11.32 35.17
CA LEU A 111 1.78 -11.91 33.85
C LEU A 111 1.96 -10.81 32.78
N PRO A 112 2.53 -11.16 31.60
CA PRO A 112 2.60 -10.24 30.49
C PRO A 112 1.21 -9.73 30.10
N PRO A 113 1.05 -8.40 29.82
CA PRO A 113 -0.24 -7.83 29.47
C PRO A 113 -0.79 -8.42 28.17
N ALA A 114 -2.10 -8.47 28.02
CA ALA A 114 -2.77 -9.02 26.84
C ALA A 114 -2.38 -8.31 25.53
N GLY A 115 -2.14 -6.99 25.57
CA GLY A 115 -1.76 -6.17 24.42
C GLY A 115 -0.56 -5.28 24.70
N SER A 116 -0.12 -4.55 23.67
CA SER A 116 1.03 -3.63 23.75
C SER A 116 0.78 -2.40 24.62
N GLY A 117 -0.48 -2.05 24.84
CA GLY A 117 -0.89 -0.80 25.49
C GLY A 117 -0.72 0.45 24.62
N LEU A 118 -0.22 0.33 23.40
CA LEU A 118 0.07 1.48 22.52
C LEU A 118 -1.20 2.30 22.22
N LEU A 119 -2.34 1.64 22.02
CA LEU A 119 -3.63 2.27 21.77
C LEU A 119 -4.51 2.39 23.04
N GLY A 120 -3.94 2.08 24.22
CA GLY A 120 -4.69 1.99 25.48
C GLY A 120 -5.39 0.64 25.64
N LYS A 121 -6.26 0.55 26.67
CA LYS A 121 -7.03 -0.68 26.98
C LYS A 121 -8.17 -0.90 26.00
N THR A 122 -8.86 0.17 25.62
CA THR A 122 -9.93 0.16 24.61
C THR A 122 -9.41 0.82 23.34
N PHE A 123 -9.54 0.16 22.21
CA PHE A 123 -9.06 0.66 20.92
C PHE A 123 -10.14 0.54 19.84
N ARG A 124 -10.01 1.39 18.82
CA ARG A 124 -10.91 1.44 17.67
C ARG A 124 -10.30 0.74 16.46
N PRO A 125 -11.13 0.30 15.50
CA PRO A 125 -10.65 -0.38 14.29
C PRO A 125 -9.77 0.49 13.39
N ASP A 126 -10.00 1.80 13.31
CA ASP A 126 -9.18 2.79 12.60
C ASP A 126 -8.91 2.42 11.13
N GLY A 127 -9.92 1.86 10.47
CA GLY A 127 -9.80 1.40 9.08
C GLY A 127 -8.76 0.29 8.87
N LEU A 128 -8.37 -0.44 9.93
CA LEU A 128 -7.35 -1.48 9.86
C LEU A 128 -7.77 -2.61 8.92
N THR A 129 -6.85 -2.98 8.04
CA THR A 129 -6.89 -4.21 7.25
C THR A 129 -5.57 -4.96 7.41
N ILE A 130 -5.63 -6.28 7.46
CA ILE A 130 -4.46 -7.15 7.53
C ILE A 130 -4.65 -8.25 6.50
N THR A 131 -3.83 -8.21 5.45
CA THR A 131 -3.88 -9.18 4.35
C THR A 131 -2.79 -10.22 4.55
N VAL A 132 -3.15 -11.49 4.53
CA VAL A 132 -2.25 -12.64 4.74
C VAL A 132 -1.92 -13.27 3.40
N SER A 133 -0.64 -13.37 3.09
CA SER A 133 -0.16 -14.00 1.86
C SER A 133 0.94 -15.01 2.18
N VAL A 134 1.08 -16.07 1.40
CA VAL A 134 2.06 -17.15 1.59
C VAL A 134 3.13 -17.10 0.50
N GLY A 135 4.39 -17.30 0.86
CA GLY A 135 5.51 -17.32 -0.06
C GLY A 135 5.79 -18.71 -0.64
N ALA A 136 6.62 -18.76 -1.66
CA ALA A 136 6.99 -20.01 -2.34
C ALA A 136 7.67 -21.02 -1.40
N SER A 137 8.46 -20.54 -0.46
CA SER A 137 9.20 -21.37 0.51
C SER A 137 8.30 -22.12 1.51
N LEU A 138 7.05 -21.68 1.72
CA LEU A 138 6.10 -22.41 2.57
C LEU A 138 5.72 -23.77 1.97
N PHE A 139 5.81 -23.92 0.65
CA PHE A 139 5.40 -25.11 -0.11
C PHE A 139 6.55 -26.12 -0.27
N ASP A 140 7.39 -26.26 0.73
CA ASP A 140 8.43 -27.28 0.82
C ASP A 140 7.93 -28.57 1.49
N ALA A 141 8.85 -29.45 1.84
CA ALA A 141 8.52 -30.74 2.45
C ALA A 141 8.04 -30.68 3.91
N ARG A 142 8.18 -29.51 4.60
CA ARG A 142 7.89 -29.39 6.05
C ARG A 142 6.44 -29.71 6.42
N PHE A 143 5.50 -29.37 5.52
CA PHE A 143 4.07 -29.35 5.85
C PHE A 143 3.22 -30.22 4.93
N GLY A 144 3.82 -30.97 3.99
CA GLY A 144 3.08 -31.78 3.01
C GLY A 144 2.33 -30.92 1.96
N LEU A 145 2.77 -29.68 1.75
CA LEU A 145 2.12 -28.72 0.85
C LEU A 145 2.77 -28.59 -0.52
N ALA A 146 3.84 -29.33 -0.81
CA ALA A 146 4.63 -29.17 -2.03
C ALA A 146 3.78 -29.24 -3.32
N ASP A 147 2.83 -30.19 -3.38
CA ASP A 147 1.94 -30.40 -4.52
C ASP A 147 0.76 -29.42 -4.58
N LYS A 148 0.63 -28.56 -3.57
CA LYS A 148 -0.44 -27.58 -3.45
C LYS A 148 -0.01 -26.18 -3.85
N LYS A 149 1.27 -25.98 -4.17
CA LYS A 149 1.82 -24.66 -4.52
C LYS A 149 1.05 -24.04 -5.70
N PRO A 150 0.63 -22.77 -5.59
CA PRO A 150 0.06 -22.04 -6.71
C PRO A 150 1.02 -22.07 -7.91
N LYS A 151 0.48 -22.25 -9.10
CA LYS A 151 1.22 -22.60 -10.31
C LYS A 151 2.30 -21.60 -10.69
N HIS A 152 2.00 -20.31 -10.54
CA HIS A 152 2.91 -19.21 -10.89
C HIS A 152 3.67 -18.65 -9.68
N LEU A 153 3.51 -19.23 -8.48
CA LEU A 153 4.24 -18.79 -7.29
C LEU A 153 5.67 -19.33 -7.33
N ILE A 154 6.62 -18.41 -7.47
CA ILE A 154 8.06 -18.69 -7.48
C ILE A 154 8.77 -17.80 -6.47
N GLU A 155 10.01 -18.11 -6.11
CA GLU A 155 10.91 -17.18 -5.44
C GLU A 155 11.12 -15.95 -6.31
N MET A 156 11.41 -14.80 -5.69
CA MET A 156 11.52 -13.54 -6.42
C MET A 156 12.63 -13.59 -7.44
N ALA A 157 12.25 -13.44 -8.72
CA ALA A 157 13.18 -13.36 -9.84
C ALA A 157 14.07 -12.12 -9.73
N ARG A 158 15.32 -12.22 -10.26
CA ARG A 158 16.24 -11.09 -10.37
C ARG A 158 16.09 -10.45 -11.74
N PHE A 159 16.10 -9.11 -11.76
CA PHE A 159 16.11 -8.30 -12.97
C PHE A 159 17.42 -7.53 -13.09
N PRO A 160 17.80 -7.02 -14.28
CA PRO A 160 19.11 -6.41 -14.51
C PRO A 160 19.49 -5.28 -13.56
N ASN A 161 18.53 -4.44 -13.16
CA ASN A 161 18.75 -3.30 -12.26
C ASN A 161 18.74 -3.67 -10.76
N ASP A 162 18.50 -4.91 -10.39
CA ASP A 162 18.34 -5.34 -9.01
C ASP A 162 19.67 -5.34 -8.23
N LYS A 163 19.61 -4.83 -7.00
CA LYS A 163 20.65 -4.89 -5.97
C LYS A 163 20.12 -5.62 -4.73
N LEU A 164 19.49 -6.78 -4.95
CA LEU A 164 18.79 -7.51 -3.90
C LEU A 164 19.72 -7.92 -2.75
N ALA A 165 19.30 -7.57 -1.53
CA ALA A 165 19.92 -8.03 -0.28
C ALA A 165 19.06 -9.15 0.31
N ALA A 166 19.67 -10.31 0.54
CA ALA A 166 18.94 -11.55 0.88
C ALA A 166 18.07 -11.42 2.13
N GLU A 167 18.52 -10.62 3.11
CA GLU A 167 17.79 -10.34 4.35
C GLU A 167 16.51 -9.52 4.14
N TRP A 168 16.33 -8.90 2.96
CA TRP A 168 15.16 -8.14 2.57
C TRP A 168 14.27 -8.86 1.54
N CYS A 169 14.57 -10.13 1.24
CA CYS A 169 13.89 -10.88 0.18
C CYS A 169 13.08 -12.04 0.72
N ASP A 170 11.94 -12.30 0.06
CA ASP A 170 11.07 -13.46 0.25
C ASP A 170 10.57 -13.61 1.71
N GLY A 171 10.18 -14.81 2.09
CA GLY A 171 9.65 -15.24 3.37
C GLY A 171 8.60 -16.32 3.18
N ASP A 172 8.32 -17.10 4.22
CA ASP A 172 7.31 -18.17 4.17
C ASP A 172 5.88 -17.59 4.10
N PHE A 173 5.65 -16.45 4.74
CA PHE A 173 4.41 -15.68 4.59
C PHE A 173 4.66 -14.19 4.77
N SER A 174 3.69 -13.38 4.36
CA SER A 174 3.72 -11.94 4.53
C SER A 174 2.41 -11.39 5.07
N LEU A 175 2.51 -10.25 5.75
CA LEU A 175 1.38 -9.47 6.23
C LEU A 175 1.47 -8.06 5.64
N GLN A 176 0.40 -7.64 4.95
CA GLN A 176 0.19 -6.24 4.58
C GLN A 176 -0.79 -5.65 5.59
N ILE A 177 -0.30 -4.79 6.46
CA ILE A 177 -1.06 -4.14 7.53
C ILE A 177 -1.28 -2.69 7.13
N CYS A 178 -2.53 -2.27 6.92
CA CYS A 178 -2.84 -0.91 6.53
C CYS A 178 -3.87 -0.30 7.48
N ALA A 179 -3.72 0.99 7.82
CA ALA A 179 -4.64 1.70 8.71
C ALA A 179 -4.66 3.22 8.42
N LEU A 180 -5.55 3.94 9.10
CA LEU A 180 -5.62 5.40 9.00
C LEU A 180 -4.59 6.11 9.88
N SER A 181 -3.96 5.40 10.84
CA SER A 181 -2.87 5.90 11.66
C SER A 181 -1.70 4.91 11.76
N PRO A 182 -0.45 5.38 11.85
CA PRO A 182 0.72 4.52 11.92
C PRO A 182 0.80 3.73 13.23
N GLU A 183 0.31 4.29 14.34
CA GLU A 183 0.26 3.61 15.64
C GLU A 183 -0.69 2.40 15.62
N THR A 184 -1.76 2.43 14.83
CA THR A 184 -2.63 1.27 14.64
C THR A 184 -1.91 0.15 13.88
N CYS A 185 -1.15 0.48 12.84
CA CYS A 185 -0.31 -0.50 12.14
C CYS A 185 0.73 -1.12 13.08
N GLN A 186 1.42 -0.31 13.89
CA GLN A 186 2.43 -0.77 14.84
C GLN A 186 1.82 -1.63 15.96
N ASN A 187 0.63 -1.24 16.47
CA ASN A 187 -0.09 -2.05 17.46
C ASN A 187 -0.46 -3.43 16.88
N ALA A 188 -0.96 -3.45 15.65
CA ALA A 188 -1.35 -4.68 14.98
C ALA A 188 -0.14 -5.60 14.74
N LEU A 189 0.97 -5.08 14.22
CA LEU A 189 2.19 -5.88 14.03
C LEU A 189 2.69 -6.47 15.35
N ARG A 190 2.79 -5.65 16.41
CA ARG A 190 3.26 -6.12 17.73
C ARG A 190 2.35 -7.18 18.34
N ASP A 191 1.04 -7.06 18.17
CA ASP A 191 0.07 -8.04 18.63
C ASP A 191 0.25 -9.39 17.90
N LEU A 192 0.34 -9.34 16.57
CA LEU A 192 0.53 -10.54 15.75
C LEU A 192 1.85 -11.25 16.07
N VAL A 193 2.95 -10.50 16.14
CA VAL A 193 4.29 -11.05 16.49
C VAL A 193 4.27 -11.71 17.86
N LYS A 194 3.67 -11.05 18.87
CA LYS A 194 3.57 -11.59 20.22
C LYS A 194 2.81 -12.92 20.25
N ASN A 195 1.67 -12.97 19.57
CA ASN A 195 0.79 -14.13 19.64
C ASN A 195 1.25 -15.30 18.75
N THR A 196 2.14 -15.04 17.77
CA THR A 196 2.67 -16.07 16.86
C THR A 196 4.13 -16.43 17.10
N ALA A 197 4.78 -15.86 18.13
CA ALA A 197 6.21 -15.99 18.39
C ALA A 197 6.73 -17.45 18.50
N GLN A 198 5.87 -18.39 18.88
CA GLN A 198 6.24 -19.81 18.95
C GLN A 198 6.24 -20.49 17.57
N TYR A 199 5.70 -19.86 16.53
CA TYR A 199 5.51 -20.46 15.21
C TYR A 199 6.22 -19.70 14.08
N ALA A 200 6.54 -18.42 14.28
CA ALA A 200 7.13 -17.59 13.25
C ALA A 200 7.96 -16.44 13.81
N ILE A 201 8.94 -15.99 13.03
CA ILE A 201 9.78 -14.81 13.32
C ILE A 201 9.72 -13.85 12.13
N ILE A 202 9.84 -12.54 12.40
CA ILE A 202 9.95 -11.55 11.32
C ILE A 202 11.29 -11.73 10.61
N ARG A 203 11.23 -11.82 9.29
CA ARG A 203 12.38 -11.81 8.41
C ARG A 203 12.76 -10.38 8.03
N TRP A 204 11.80 -9.60 7.56
CA TRP A 204 11.94 -8.18 7.30
C TRP A 204 10.60 -7.46 7.48
N SER A 205 10.68 -6.16 7.77
CA SER A 205 9.50 -5.28 7.75
C SER A 205 9.89 -3.87 7.32
N ILE A 206 8.93 -3.18 6.71
CA ILE A 206 9.11 -1.80 6.26
C ILE A 206 7.81 -1.02 6.47
N ASP A 207 7.93 0.18 7.01
CA ASP A 207 6.82 1.11 7.20
C ASP A 207 6.60 1.90 5.91
N GLY A 208 5.35 2.06 5.52
CA GLY A 208 4.93 2.79 4.34
C GLY A 208 3.95 3.90 4.68
N PHE A 209 3.96 4.96 3.89
CA PHE A 209 3.03 6.07 4.01
C PHE A 209 2.62 6.60 2.63
N LEU A 210 1.50 7.32 2.59
CA LEU A 210 1.07 8.07 1.42
C LEU A 210 0.94 9.55 1.77
N PRO A 211 1.33 10.45 0.87
CA PRO A 211 1.03 11.86 1.05
C PRO A 211 -0.49 12.08 0.98
N LYS A 212 -0.97 13.09 1.69
CA LYS A 212 -2.35 13.53 1.61
C LYS A 212 -2.65 13.98 0.17
N THR A 213 -3.71 13.46 -0.41
CA THR A 213 -4.10 13.73 -1.80
C THR A 213 -5.48 14.37 -1.86
N GLU A 214 -5.75 15.05 -2.97
CA GLU A 214 -7.06 15.58 -3.29
C GLU A 214 -8.02 14.47 -3.71
N PRO A 215 -9.32 14.60 -3.45
CA PRO A 215 -10.31 13.60 -3.85
C PRO A 215 -10.23 13.30 -5.35
N GLY A 216 -10.18 12.03 -5.70
CA GLY A 216 -10.13 11.55 -7.09
C GLY A 216 -8.75 11.56 -7.75
N ALA A 217 -7.72 12.09 -7.09
CA ALA A 217 -6.36 12.08 -7.61
C ALA A 217 -5.57 10.89 -7.03
N ALA A 218 -4.66 10.31 -7.81
CA ALA A 218 -3.72 9.33 -7.32
C ALA A 218 -2.68 9.97 -6.39
N ALA A 219 -2.17 9.24 -5.41
CA ALA A 219 -1.08 9.69 -4.55
C ALA A 219 0.19 9.98 -5.38
N ARG A 220 1.04 10.88 -4.89
CA ARG A 220 2.36 11.10 -5.48
C ARG A 220 3.39 10.22 -4.80
N ASN A 221 4.28 9.66 -5.59
CA ASN A 221 5.48 9.02 -5.06
C ASN A 221 6.56 10.08 -4.74
N LEU A 222 7.68 9.65 -4.16
CA LEU A 222 8.77 10.57 -3.76
C LEU A 222 9.55 11.19 -4.93
N PHE A 223 9.27 10.82 -6.17
CA PHE A 223 9.71 11.58 -7.35
C PHE A 223 8.76 12.73 -7.70
N GLY A 224 7.63 12.85 -7.00
CA GLY A 224 6.61 13.88 -7.20
C GLY A 224 5.59 13.55 -8.27
N PHE A 225 5.61 12.35 -8.88
CA PHE A 225 4.67 11.92 -9.91
C PHE A 225 3.49 11.16 -9.31
N ARG A 226 2.32 11.26 -9.96
CA ARG A 226 1.11 10.51 -9.60
C ARG A 226 1.33 9.01 -9.84
N ASP A 227 1.07 8.17 -8.83
CA ASP A 227 1.19 6.73 -8.91
C ASP A 227 -0.15 6.06 -8.61
N GLY A 228 -0.67 5.35 -9.60
CA GLY A 228 -2.00 4.74 -9.53
C GLY A 228 -2.99 5.23 -10.59
N SER A 229 -2.71 6.36 -11.29
CA SER A 229 -3.60 6.93 -12.32
C SER A 229 -3.98 5.96 -13.44
N GLY A 230 -3.14 4.97 -13.70
CA GLY A 230 -3.36 3.91 -14.71
C GLY A 230 -3.86 2.59 -14.13
N ASN A 231 -4.29 2.53 -12.87
CA ASN A 231 -4.86 1.31 -12.28
C ASN A 231 -6.18 0.94 -12.96
N PRO A 232 -6.48 -0.36 -13.14
CA PRO A 232 -7.82 -0.82 -13.49
C PRO A 232 -8.83 -0.44 -12.39
N ASP A 233 -10.07 -0.18 -12.79
CA ASP A 233 -11.16 0.09 -11.82
C ASP A 233 -11.63 -1.22 -11.16
N VAL A 234 -10.96 -1.60 -10.09
CA VAL A 234 -11.28 -2.82 -9.32
C VAL A 234 -12.49 -2.66 -8.39
N GLN A 235 -13.12 -1.48 -8.34
CA GLN A 235 -14.43 -1.33 -7.71
C GLN A 235 -15.54 -1.90 -8.61
N ASN A 236 -15.29 -1.99 -9.92
CA ASN A 236 -16.13 -2.75 -10.83
C ASN A 236 -15.86 -4.27 -10.66
N PRO A 237 -16.85 -5.07 -10.23
CA PRO A 237 -16.65 -6.49 -9.97
C PRO A 237 -16.18 -7.29 -11.19
N GLN A 238 -16.58 -6.91 -12.41
CA GLN A 238 -16.12 -7.57 -13.62
C GLN A 238 -14.64 -7.35 -13.83
N THR A 239 -14.17 -6.10 -13.75
CA THR A 239 -12.73 -5.76 -13.85
C THR A 239 -11.91 -6.45 -12.74
N ALA A 240 -12.43 -6.47 -11.51
CA ALA A 240 -11.75 -7.16 -10.41
C ALA A 240 -11.64 -8.68 -10.70
N ASN A 241 -12.67 -9.30 -11.23
CA ASN A 241 -12.67 -10.71 -11.62
C ASN A 241 -11.68 -11.01 -12.75
N GLU A 242 -11.54 -10.12 -13.71
CA GLU A 242 -10.63 -10.28 -14.84
C GLU A 242 -9.16 -10.07 -14.46
N VAL A 243 -8.89 -9.21 -13.48
CA VAL A 243 -7.52 -8.78 -13.16
C VAL A 243 -6.95 -9.47 -11.91
N LEU A 244 -7.77 -9.67 -10.87
CA LEU A 244 -7.26 -9.95 -9.52
C LEU A 244 -7.38 -11.42 -9.08
N TRP A 245 -8.52 -12.08 -9.40
CA TRP A 245 -8.88 -13.27 -8.66
C TRP A 245 -8.52 -14.55 -9.39
N THR A 246 -7.67 -15.36 -8.75
CA THR A 246 -7.29 -16.70 -9.26
C THR A 246 -8.49 -17.64 -9.31
N GLY A 247 -8.48 -18.53 -10.32
CA GLY A 247 -9.58 -19.46 -10.56
C GLY A 247 -10.88 -18.80 -11.06
N ILE A 248 -10.82 -17.49 -11.40
CA ILE A 248 -11.90 -16.70 -12.01
C ILE A 248 -11.40 -16.01 -13.28
N ALA A 249 -10.27 -15.28 -13.21
CA ALA A 249 -9.64 -14.68 -14.38
C ALA A 249 -9.23 -15.77 -15.39
N ALA A 250 -9.40 -15.49 -16.68
CA ALA A 250 -9.20 -16.45 -17.76
C ALA A 250 -7.79 -17.06 -17.82
N ASN A 251 -6.77 -16.28 -17.38
CA ASN A 251 -5.37 -16.70 -17.35
C ASN A 251 -4.93 -17.39 -16.03
N SER A 252 -5.90 -17.81 -15.19
CA SER A 252 -5.65 -18.45 -13.88
C SER A 252 -6.62 -19.59 -13.55
N LEU A 253 -7.33 -20.13 -14.56
CA LEU A 253 -8.33 -21.19 -14.35
C LEU A 253 -7.72 -22.54 -14.00
N ASP A 254 -6.43 -22.73 -14.24
CA ASP A 254 -5.66 -23.94 -13.98
C ASP A 254 -4.92 -23.95 -12.63
N GLU A 255 -5.21 -22.99 -11.76
CA GLU A 255 -4.71 -22.94 -10.40
C GLU A 255 -5.35 -24.04 -9.51
N PRO A 256 -4.67 -24.49 -8.45
CA PRO A 256 -5.24 -25.42 -7.49
C PRO A 256 -6.61 -24.94 -6.96
N ALA A 257 -7.55 -25.86 -6.76
CA ALA A 257 -8.92 -25.51 -6.36
C ALA A 257 -8.99 -24.68 -5.07
N TRP A 258 -8.09 -24.91 -4.11
CA TRP A 258 -7.99 -24.13 -2.87
C TRP A 258 -7.62 -22.66 -3.08
N ALA A 259 -6.91 -22.36 -4.18
CA ALA A 259 -6.42 -21.03 -4.51
C ALA A 259 -7.49 -20.11 -5.13
N LYS A 260 -8.68 -20.64 -5.45
CA LYS A 260 -9.77 -19.86 -6.03
C LYS A 260 -10.15 -18.69 -5.12
N ASN A 261 -10.34 -17.51 -5.71
CA ASN A 261 -10.59 -16.23 -5.01
C ASN A 261 -9.36 -15.65 -4.25
N GLY A 262 -8.18 -16.25 -4.37
CA GLY A 262 -6.92 -15.66 -3.97
C GLY A 262 -6.40 -14.67 -5.02
N SER A 263 -5.18 -14.17 -4.81
CA SER A 263 -4.51 -13.25 -5.74
C SER A 263 -3.00 -13.37 -5.59
N TYR A 264 -2.25 -13.24 -6.67
CA TYR A 264 -0.80 -13.09 -6.56
C TYR A 264 -0.46 -11.67 -6.13
N GLN A 265 0.46 -11.57 -5.17
CA GLN A 265 1.01 -10.32 -4.68
C GLN A 265 2.49 -10.26 -5.05
N ALA A 266 2.91 -9.22 -5.78
CA ALA A 266 4.31 -8.91 -5.94
C ALA A 266 4.67 -7.69 -5.08
N VAL A 267 5.73 -7.82 -4.29
CA VAL A 267 6.28 -6.75 -3.47
C VAL A 267 7.69 -6.46 -3.94
N ARG A 268 8.01 -5.17 -4.16
CA ARG A 268 9.36 -4.72 -4.49
C ARG A 268 9.72 -3.54 -3.59
N LEU A 269 10.83 -3.63 -2.91
CA LEU A 269 11.39 -2.55 -2.10
C LEU A 269 12.40 -1.81 -2.97
N ILE A 270 12.04 -0.59 -3.38
CA ILE A 270 12.76 0.17 -4.40
C ILE A 270 13.29 1.46 -3.80
N ARG A 271 14.62 1.60 -3.69
CA ARG A 271 15.24 2.86 -3.27
C ARG A 271 15.16 3.87 -4.40
N HIS A 272 14.86 5.12 -4.06
CA HIS A 272 14.87 6.27 -4.94
C HIS A 272 16.11 7.13 -4.69
N PHE A 273 16.84 7.48 -5.73
CA PHE A 273 17.98 8.41 -5.65
C PHE A 273 17.48 9.85 -5.82
N VAL A 274 16.72 10.33 -4.84
CA VAL A 274 16.01 11.62 -4.91
C VAL A 274 16.95 12.81 -5.06
N GLU A 275 18.16 12.78 -4.47
CA GLU A 275 19.13 13.87 -4.64
C GLU A 275 19.66 13.99 -6.07
N PHE A 276 19.70 12.88 -6.82
CA PHE A 276 20.03 12.87 -8.23
C PHE A 276 18.83 13.33 -9.06
N TRP A 277 17.65 12.78 -8.77
CA TRP A 277 16.39 13.14 -9.41
C TRP A 277 16.08 14.63 -9.32
N ASP A 278 16.25 15.26 -8.16
CA ASP A 278 15.94 16.67 -7.94
C ASP A 278 16.85 17.64 -8.72
N ARG A 279 17.95 17.16 -9.29
CA ARG A 279 18.84 17.92 -10.20
C ARG A 279 18.54 17.68 -11.68
N THR A 280 17.69 16.71 -12.00
CA THR A 280 17.31 16.39 -13.36
C THR A 280 16.32 17.44 -13.87
N PRO A 281 16.47 17.99 -15.10
CA PRO A 281 15.55 18.97 -15.65
C PRO A 281 14.12 18.47 -15.68
N LEU A 282 13.13 19.36 -15.40
CA LEU A 282 11.72 19.00 -15.38
C LEU A 282 11.26 18.28 -16.65
N GLN A 283 11.65 18.80 -17.82
CA GLN A 283 11.32 18.19 -19.11
C GLN A 283 11.81 16.75 -19.23
N GLU A 284 13.00 16.47 -18.73
CA GLU A 284 13.58 15.12 -18.74
C GLU A 284 12.82 14.19 -17.78
N GLN A 285 12.50 14.67 -16.56
CA GLN A 285 11.67 13.92 -15.61
C GLN A 285 10.31 13.53 -16.21
N GLU A 286 9.65 14.49 -16.89
CA GLU A 286 8.35 14.28 -17.53
C GLU A 286 8.46 13.33 -18.72
N THR A 287 9.53 13.41 -19.49
CA THR A 287 9.85 12.49 -20.61
C THR A 287 10.04 11.07 -20.13
N ILE A 288 10.81 10.85 -19.04
CA ILE A 288 11.06 9.56 -18.42
C ILE A 288 9.75 8.91 -17.98
N PHE A 289 8.87 9.65 -17.32
CA PHE A 289 7.57 9.11 -16.88
C PHE A 289 6.53 9.03 -18.01
N GLY A 290 6.62 9.89 -19.03
CA GLY A 290 5.60 10.06 -20.06
C GLY A 290 4.39 10.90 -19.60
N ARG A 291 4.54 11.62 -18.47
CA ARG A 291 3.48 12.42 -17.82
C ARG A 291 4.01 13.76 -17.37
N GLU A 292 3.13 14.76 -17.33
CA GLU A 292 3.40 16.04 -16.68
C GLU A 292 3.47 15.87 -15.16
N LYS A 293 4.50 16.43 -14.53
CA LYS A 293 4.76 16.26 -13.08
C LYS A 293 3.64 16.85 -12.22
N TYR A 294 3.19 18.05 -12.56
CA TYR A 294 2.25 18.79 -11.71
C TYR A 294 0.79 18.40 -11.94
N SER A 295 0.35 18.29 -13.16
CA SER A 295 -1.02 17.88 -13.50
C SER A 295 -1.24 16.38 -13.35
N GLY A 296 -0.19 15.55 -13.56
CA GLY A 296 -0.27 14.12 -13.68
C GLY A 296 -0.83 13.64 -15.02
N ALA A 297 -1.18 14.54 -15.93
CA ALA A 297 -1.70 14.21 -17.24
C ALA A 297 -0.63 13.49 -18.10
N PRO A 298 -1.00 12.53 -18.97
CA PRO A 298 -0.09 12.05 -20.00
C PRO A 298 0.42 13.21 -20.88
N LEU A 299 1.66 13.16 -21.32
CA LEU A 299 2.23 14.21 -22.16
C LEU A 299 1.33 14.50 -23.37
N GLY A 300 1.06 15.80 -23.62
CA GLY A 300 0.17 16.26 -24.67
C GLY A 300 -1.33 16.15 -24.36
N MET A 301 -1.70 15.79 -23.12
CA MET A 301 -3.09 15.69 -22.64
C MET A 301 -3.37 16.69 -21.51
N LYS A 302 -4.61 16.73 -21.00
CA LYS A 302 -5.04 17.76 -20.04
C LYS A 302 -5.32 17.23 -18.64
N ASN A 303 -5.81 15.97 -18.53
CA ASN A 303 -6.26 15.44 -17.26
C ASN A 303 -5.44 14.19 -16.86
N GLU A 304 -5.29 13.96 -15.56
CA GLU A 304 -4.54 12.84 -14.99
C GLU A 304 -4.99 11.48 -15.55
N HIS A 305 -6.30 11.29 -15.70
CA HIS A 305 -6.90 10.03 -16.14
C HIS A 305 -7.16 9.93 -17.64
N ASP A 306 -6.67 10.89 -18.42
CA ASP A 306 -6.75 10.80 -19.87
C ASP A 306 -6.02 9.56 -20.38
N SER A 307 -6.56 8.92 -21.41
CA SER A 307 -6.05 7.68 -21.96
C SER A 307 -5.32 7.93 -23.27
N PRO A 308 -3.97 7.82 -23.33
CA PRO A 308 -3.23 8.06 -24.55
C PRO A 308 -3.54 7.04 -25.63
N ASN A 309 -3.63 7.52 -26.87
CA ASN A 309 -3.74 6.70 -28.08
C ASN A 309 -2.35 6.57 -28.73
N TYR A 310 -1.61 5.52 -28.38
CA TYR A 310 -0.26 5.30 -28.92
C TYR A 310 -0.25 5.00 -30.42
N ALA A 311 -1.37 4.52 -31.00
CA ALA A 311 -1.47 4.33 -32.45
C ALA A 311 -1.48 5.67 -33.21
N ALA A 312 -1.90 6.76 -32.57
CA ALA A 312 -1.81 8.11 -33.13
C ALA A 312 -0.42 8.75 -32.97
N ASP A 313 0.47 8.16 -32.15
CA ASP A 313 1.85 8.58 -31.92
C ASP A 313 2.84 7.41 -32.19
N PRO A 314 2.86 6.85 -33.41
CA PRO A 314 3.66 5.67 -33.72
C PRO A 314 5.16 5.90 -33.67
N GLN A 315 5.63 7.14 -33.64
CA GLN A 315 7.03 7.52 -33.58
C GLN A 315 7.47 7.96 -32.17
N GLY A 316 6.55 7.97 -31.17
CA GLY A 316 6.86 8.39 -29.81
C GLY A 316 7.25 9.86 -29.69
N LYS A 317 6.73 10.74 -30.55
CA LYS A 317 7.08 12.17 -30.53
C LYS A 317 6.45 12.92 -29.36
N THR A 318 5.28 12.50 -28.92
CA THR A 318 4.57 13.09 -27.78
C THR A 318 4.89 12.34 -26.50
N ILE A 319 4.73 11.03 -26.52
CA ILE A 319 5.06 10.13 -25.39
C ILE A 319 6.14 9.16 -25.87
N PRO A 320 7.39 9.32 -25.43
CA PRO A 320 8.50 8.48 -25.88
C PRO A 320 8.23 6.98 -25.72
N HIS A 321 8.81 6.17 -26.60
CA HIS A 321 8.65 4.71 -26.58
C HIS A 321 9.19 4.08 -25.31
N ASP A 322 10.28 4.65 -24.78
CA ASP A 322 11.00 4.21 -23.58
C ASP A 322 10.50 4.87 -22.29
N SER A 323 9.45 5.70 -22.37
CA SER A 323 8.86 6.28 -21.16
C SER A 323 8.17 5.20 -20.31
N HIS A 324 8.34 5.30 -18.99
CA HIS A 324 7.81 4.35 -18.00
C HIS A 324 6.34 3.99 -18.24
N MET A 325 5.49 5.01 -18.44
CA MET A 325 4.06 4.80 -18.66
C MET A 325 3.75 3.99 -19.92
N ARG A 326 4.49 4.24 -21.02
CA ARG A 326 4.23 3.57 -22.31
C ARG A 326 4.74 2.14 -22.30
N LEU A 327 5.89 1.87 -21.68
CA LEU A 327 6.41 0.53 -21.48
C LEU A 327 5.55 -0.30 -20.53
N ALA A 328 5.20 0.27 -19.36
CA ALA A 328 4.42 -0.44 -18.35
C ALA A 328 2.99 -0.77 -18.79
N ASN A 329 2.42 -0.03 -19.75
CA ASN A 329 1.08 -0.28 -20.28
C ASN A 329 1.00 0.16 -21.75
N PRO A 330 1.37 -0.71 -22.70
CA PRO A 330 1.30 -0.45 -24.14
C PRO A 330 -0.13 -0.26 -24.67
N ARG A 331 -1.16 -0.56 -23.87
CA ARG A 331 -2.60 -0.42 -24.18
C ARG A 331 -3.06 -1.20 -25.43
N SER A 332 -2.32 -2.21 -25.84
CA SER A 332 -2.80 -3.13 -26.87
C SER A 332 -3.97 -3.98 -26.33
N PRO A 333 -4.91 -4.42 -27.17
CA PRO A 333 -6.01 -5.28 -26.70
C PRO A 333 -5.52 -6.55 -26.00
N GLU A 334 -4.43 -7.16 -26.47
CA GLU A 334 -3.82 -8.33 -25.85
C GLU A 334 -3.26 -8.00 -24.45
N PHE A 335 -2.54 -6.86 -24.33
CA PHE A 335 -2.02 -6.41 -23.05
C PHE A 335 -3.15 -6.17 -22.05
N MET A 336 -4.18 -5.46 -22.45
CA MET A 336 -5.33 -5.15 -21.59
C MET A 336 -6.10 -6.40 -21.15
N GLN A 337 -6.04 -7.48 -21.91
CA GLN A 337 -6.69 -8.73 -21.57
C GLN A 337 -5.89 -9.59 -20.57
N LYS A 338 -4.55 -9.57 -20.63
CA LYS A 338 -3.70 -10.55 -19.92
C LYS A 338 -2.74 -9.96 -18.89
N HIS A 339 -2.26 -8.72 -19.12
CA HIS A 339 -1.09 -8.19 -18.43
C HIS A 339 -1.41 -7.04 -17.47
N GLN A 340 -2.69 -6.80 -17.19
CA GLN A 340 -3.08 -5.80 -16.21
C GLN A 340 -2.72 -6.25 -14.80
N LEU A 341 -2.31 -5.27 -13.98
CA LEU A 341 -2.06 -5.45 -12.56
C LEU A 341 -2.63 -4.25 -11.79
N PHE A 342 -3.06 -4.48 -10.57
CA PHE A 342 -3.58 -3.46 -9.68
C PHE A 342 -2.50 -3.07 -8.66
N ARG A 343 -2.02 -1.82 -8.72
CA ARG A 343 -0.95 -1.31 -7.86
C ARG A 343 -1.51 -0.66 -6.61
N ARG A 344 -0.86 -0.95 -5.48
CA ARG A 344 -1.18 -0.40 -4.16
C ARG A 344 0.13 -0.06 -3.42
N PRO A 345 0.96 0.83 -3.99
CA PRO A 345 2.26 1.17 -3.43
C PRO A 345 2.16 2.12 -2.24
N PHE A 346 3.25 2.20 -1.48
CA PHE A 346 3.48 3.20 -0.43
C PHE A 346 4.88 3.77 -0.58
N ASP A 347 5.08 5.02 -0.18
CA ASP A 347 6.40 5.57 0.02
C ASP A 347 7.00 5.07 1.33
N TYR A 348 8.33 4.99 1.43
CA TYR A 348 9.02 4.72 2.68
C TYR A 348 10.13 5.73 2.94
N SER A 349 10.50 5.90 4.22
CA SER A 349 11.68 6.66 4.64
C SER A 349 12.33 5.97 5.84
N ARG A 350 13.61 5.58 5.68
CA ARG A 350 14.40 4.93 6.72
C ARG A 350 15.56 5.82 7.21
N GLY A 351 15.47 7.14 6.96
CA GLY A 351 16.49 8.09 7.36
C GLY A 351 17.63 8.18 6.35
N LEU A 352 18.85 7.85 6.77
CA LEU A 352 20.06 7.97 5.94
C LEU A 352 20.68 6.61 5.62
N ALA A 353 21.12 6.45 4.39
CA ALA A 353 21.98 5.36 3.98
C ALA A 353 23.42 5.58 4.50
N LYS A 354 24.26 4.52 4.47
CA LYS A 354 25.68 4.61 4.87
C LYS A 354 26.47 5.64 4.07
N SER A 355 26.01 5.99 2.85
CA SER A 355 26.62 7.03 2.01
C SER A 355 26.29 8.46 2.47
N GLY A 356 25.42 8.66 3.45
CA GLY A 356 24.90 9.96 3.89
C GLY A 356 23.74 10.51 3.03
N GLN A 357 23.31 9.77 2.01
CA GLN A 357 22.14 10.11 1.20
C GLN A 357 20.86 9.64 1.90
N LEU A 358 19.72 10.22 1.52
CA LEU A 358 18.41 9.78 1.99
C LEU A 358 18.16 8.30 1.63
N ASP A 359 17.69 7.52 2.60
CA ASP A 359 17.22 6.16 2.37
C ASP A 359 15.69 6.16 2.27
N VAL A 360 15.23 6.54 1.11
CA VAL A 360 13.81 6.72 0.78
C VAL A 360 13.47 6.02 -0.51
N GLY A 361 12.18 5.74 -0.73
CA GLY A 361 11.74 5.08 -1.94
C GLY A 361 10.33 4.54 -1.87
N LEU A 362 10.08 3.46 -2.59
CA LEU A 362 8.77 2.86 -2.79
C LEU A 362 8.71 1.44 -2.25
N VAL A 363 7.70 1.16 -1.47
CA VAL A 363 7.18 -0.19 -1.22
C VAL A 363 6.17 -0.45 -2.33
N PHE A 364 6.65 -0.91 -3.47
CA PHE A 364 5.78 -1.27 -4.58
C PHE A 364 5.04 -2.56 -4.22
N ILE A 365 3.73 -2.51 -4.31
CA ILE A 365 2.85 -3.67 -4.11
C ILE A 365 1.89 -3.71 -5.27
N CYS A 366 1.71 -4.87 -5.89
CA CYS A 366 0.66 -5.07 -6.88
C CYS A 366 0.01 -6.44 -6.74
N TYR A 367 -1.23 -6.52 -7.22
CA TYR A 367 -2.07 -7.69 -7.21
C TYR A 367 -2.52 -8.06 -8.61
N GLN A 368 -2.56 -9.34 -8.91
CA GLN A 368 -2.97 -9.91 -10.19
C GLN A 368 -3.37 -11.39 -10.04
N ALA A 369 -4.19 -11.86 -10.97
CA ALA A 369 -4.62 -13.26 -11.00
C ALA A 369 -3.53 -14.24 -11.47
N ASN A 370 -2.50 -13.74 -12.19
CA ASN A 370 -1.39 -14.51 -12.71
C ASN A 370 -0.10 -13.70 -12.59
N LEU A 371 0.86 -14.20 -11.81
CA LEU A 371 2.12 -13.50 -11.54
C LEU A 371 3.00 -13.40 -12.77
N ALA A 372 3.05 -14.46 -13.58
CA ALA A 372 3.90 -14.52 -14.79
C ALA A 372 3.38 -13.57 -15.87
N ASP A 373 2.08 -13.59 -16.13
CA ASP A 373 1.44 -12.70 -17.12
C ASP A 373 1.34 -11.25 -16.61
N GLY A 374 1.18 -11.05 -15.31
CA GLY A 374 1.09 -9.74 -14.69
C GLY A 374 2.45 -9.10 -14.42
N PHE A 375 2.89 -9.13 -13.16
CA PHE A 375 4.08 -8.38 -12.73
C PHE A 375 5.36 -8.78 -13.48
N ILE A 376 5.65 -10.08 -13.64
CA ILE A 376 6.91 -10.52 -14.26
C ILE A 376 6.97 -10.07 -15.72
N PHE A 377 5.86 -10.18 -16.46
CA PHE A 377 5.79 -9.72 -17.85
C PHE A 377 6.02 -8.20 -17.93
N VAL A 378 5.30 -7.42 -17.13
CA VAL A 378 5.40 -5.94 -17.14
C VAL A 378 6.82 -5.50 -16.72
N GLN A 379 7.40 -6.10 -15.69
CA GLN A 379 8.75 -5.77 -15.26
C GLN A 379 9.80 -6.06 -16.36
N ASN A 380 9.61 -7.11 -17.16
CA ASN A 380 10.50 -7.38 -18.30
C ASN A 380 10.39 -6.31 -19.40
N LEU A 381 9.23 -5.68 -19.60
CA LEU A 381 9.09 -4.56 -20.53
C LEU A 381 9.82 -3.29 -20.03
N LEU A 382 10.00 -3.15 -18.73
CA LEU A 382 10.65 -2.00 -18.09
C LEU A 382 12.19 -2.15 -18.03
N ASN A 383 12.75 -3.31 -18.34
CA ASN A 383 14.20 -3.51 -18.32
C ASN A 383 14.90 -2.54 -19.31
N GLY A 384 15.80 -1.72 -18.78
CA GLY A 384 16.55 -0.74 -19.56
C GLY A 384 15.81 0.58 -19.80
N GLU A 385 14.69 0.84 -19.10
CA GLU A 385 14.03 2.14 -19.14
C GLU A 385 14.90 3.24 -18.49
N PRO A 386 14.76 4.51 -18.92
CA PRO A 386 15.55 5.61 -18.35
C PRO A 386 15.36 5.81 -16.83
N LEU A 387 14.22 5.40 -16.26
CA LEU A 387 13.94 5.50 -14.82
C LEU A 387 14.90 4.64 -13.98
N GLU A 388 15.50 3.59 -14.55
CA GLU A 388 16.45 2.71 -13.84
C GLU A 388 17.67 3.44 -13.28
N GLU A 389 18.08 4.58 -13.87
CA GLU A 389 19.17 5.40 -13.36
C GLU A 389 18.88 6.01 -11.98
N TYR A 390 17.60 6.16 -11.65
CA TYR A 390 17.11 6.86 -10.44
C TYR A 390 16.60 5.91 -9.37
N ILE A 391 16.56 4.60 -9.65
CA ILE A 391 16.00 3.60 -8.72
C ILE A 391 16.96 2.44 -8.50
N SER A 392 16.83 1.79 -7.35
CA SER A 392 17.54 0.54 -7.06
C SER A 392 16.65 -0.39 -6.24
N PRO A 393 16.06 -1.42 -6.85
CA PRO A 393 15.34 -2.44 -6.11
C PRO A 393 16.30 -3.25 -5.24
N PHE A 394 16.02 -3.35 -3.92
CA PHE A 394 16.90 -4.01 -2.96
C PHE A 394 16.26 -5.18 -2.23
N GLY A 395 14.95 -5.39 -2.38
CA GLY A 395 14.24 -6.45 -1.69
C GLY A 395 12.79 -6.61 -2.16
N GLY A 396 12.01 -7.37 -1.40
CA GLY A 396 10.63 -7.72 -1.65
C GLY A 396 10.41 -9.21 -1.67
N GLY A 397 9.40 -9.67 -2.38
CA GLY A 397 9.08 -11.09 -2.56
C GLY A 397 7.83 -11.28 -3.37
N TYR A 398 7.61 -12.50 -3.84
CA TYR A 398 6.36 -12.91 -4.46
C TYR A 398 5.58 -13.77 -3.50
N PHE A 399 4.33 -13.43 -3.33
CA PHE A 399 3.44 -14.10 -2.40
C PHE A 399 2.11 -14.45 -3.10
N PHE A 400 1.42 -15.41 -2.53
CA PHE A 400 0.07 -15.73 -2.90
C PHE A 400 -0.86 -15.34 -1.76
N THR A 401 -1.70 -14.33 -1.98
CA THR A 401 -2.71 -13.89 -1.02
C THR A 401 -3.78 -14.95 -0.91
N LEU A 402 -3.97 -15.47 0.29
CA LEU A 402 -4.96 -16.51 0.56
C LEU A 402 -6.37 -16.01 0.22
N PRO A 403 -7.28 -16.90 -0.21
CA PRO A 403 -8.70 -16.57 -0.33
C PRO A 403 -9.24 -15.98 0.99
N GLY A 404 -10.30 -15.20 0.90
CA GLY A 404 -11.06 -14.81 2.08
C GLY A 404 -11.72 -16.02 2.75
N VAL A 405 -12.21 -15.83 3.96
CA VAL A 405 -12.83 -16.89 4.78
C VAL A 405 -14.15 -16.42 5.36
N GLN A 406 -15.01 -17.38 5.70
CA GLN A 406 -16.27 -17.11 6.37
C GLN A 406 -16.11 -17.15 7.89
N ALA A 407 -17.09 -16.63 8.62
CA ALA A 407 -17.10 -16.68 10.08
C ALA A 407 -17.05 -18.17 10.56
N GLY A 408 -16.11 -18.44 11.46
CA GLY A 408 -15.82 -19.79 11.94
C GLY A 408 -14.73 -20.54 11.18
N GLU A 409 -14.28 -20.03 10.04
CA GLU A 409 -13.13 -20.55 9.30
C GLU A 409 -11.85 -19.78 9.66
N TYR A 410 -10.70 -20.23 9.16
CA TYR A 410 -9.42 -19.56 9.32
C TYR A 410 -8.69 -19.40 7.97
N PHE A 411 -7.89 -18.36 7.81
CA PHE A 411 -7.09 -18.13 6.61
C PHE A 411 -6.21 -19.34 6.31
N GLY A 412 -6.30 -19.84 5.07
CA GLY A 412 -5.59 -21.05 4.65
C GLY A 412 -6.28 -22.36 5.02
N GLN A 413 -7.50 -22.38 5.56
CA GLN A 413 -8.21 -23.60 5.88
C GLN A 413 -8.37 -24.52 4.66
N SER A 414 -8.72 -23.98 3.48
CA SER A 414 -8.84 -24.73 2.24
C SER A 414 -7.50 -25.33 1.78
N LEU A 415 -6.38 -24.62 1.99
CA LEU A 415 -5.03 -25.14 1.75
C LEU A 415 -4.72 -26.32 2.68
N MET A 416 -4.95 -26.15 3.99
CA MET A 416 -4.67 -27.20 4.99
C MET A 416 -5.58 -28.42 4.85
N ALA A 417 -6.86 -28.24 4.51
CA ALA A 417 -7.80 -29.35 4.29
C ALA A 417 -7.47 -30.17 3.04
N SER A 418 -6.71 -29.63 2.10
CA SER A 418 -6.25 -30.33 0.90
C SER A 418 -4.90 -31.04 1.10
N ALA A 419 -4.26 -30.87 2.28
CA ALA A 419 -2.95 -31.42 2.64
C ALA A 419 -3.01 -32.93 3.00
#